data_fd4ceb107cd9f446b5230c075835a942
#
_entry.id   fd4ceb107cd9f446b5230c075835a942
#
_cell.length_a   1.000
_cell.length_b   1.000
_cell.length_c   1.000
_cell.angle_alpha   90.00
_cell.angle_beta   90.00
_cell.angle_gamma   90.00
#
_symmetry.space_group_name_H-M   'P 1'
#
loop_
_entity.id
_entity.type
_entity.pdbx_description
1 polymer ?
#
loop_
_entity_poly.entity_id
_entity_poly.type
_entity_poly.pdbx_seq_one_letter_code
_entity_poly.pdbx_strand_id
1 'polypeptide(L)'
;MTAIKDLMLETFEVSKVLIIAPLRVARDTWPAEIEKWDHLQGLDISVIVGDTKTRIAALHHPAMIYVINRENIKWLVEYYEKNGMRWDFGMVVIDELSSFKNYQSQRFKFLRKVRPYVKRWVGLTGTPSSNGLMDLWAEIGILDGGERLGKFIGRYREAYFKASSMNPSTGVVFQYKPREGAEELIYQRISDITISMKALDYLHMPDCIPSRYEVEMSAPERELYDMLRKNLLIPLKDGDIDAANAASLTGKLLQMSNGAVYDENGKARIIHDHKLEALEDLIEAANGQPVLVAYWFKHDRQRIM
;
A
#
# COMPACT_ATOMS: atom_id res chain seq x y z
N MET A 1 -18.93 -1.79 5.49
CA MET A 1 -20.23 -1.41 4.86
C MET A 1 -21.37 -1.42 5.86
N THR A 2 -21.63 -2.49 6.62
CA THR A 2 -22.75 -2.54 7.59
C THR A 2 -22.78 -1.34 8.55
N ALA A 3 -21.67 -1.02 9.20
CA ALA A 3 -21.61 0.16 10.08
C ALA A 3 -21.86 1.49 9.36
N ILE A 4 -21.52 1.61 8.07
CA ILE A 4 -21.89 2.78 7.25
C ILE A 4 -23.40 2.85 7.09
N LYS A 5 -24.03 1.73 6.74
CA LYS A 5 -25.49 1.63 6.61
C LYS A 5 -26.19 2.04 7.90
N ASP A 6 -25.77 1.50 9.03
CA ASP A 6 -26.38 1.80 10.34
C ASP A 6 -26.27 3.29 10.69
N LEU A 7 -25.08 3.89 10.45
CA LEU A 7 -24.85 5.33 10.67
C LEU A 7 -25.65 6.23 9.73
N MET A 8 -26.00 5.77 8.54
CA MET A 8 -26.76 6.53 7.55
C MET A 8 -28.27 6.33 7.69
N LEU A 9 -28.74 5.10 7.82
CA LEU A 9 -30.15 4.76 7.68
C LEU A 9 -30.85 4.51 9.02
N GLU A 10 -30.12 4.14 10.08
CA GLU A 10 -30.70 3.84 11.39
C GLU A 10 -30.49 4.99 12.39
N THR A 11 -29.27 5.52 12.46
CA THR A 11 -28.98 6.60 13.43
C THR A 11 -28.99 7.99 12.81
N PHE A 12 -28.99 8.11 11.48
CA PHE A 12 -28.96 9.37 10.72
C PHE A 12 -27.81 10.32 11.11
N GLU A 13 -26.71 9.77 11.62
CA GLU A 13 -25.55 10.55 12.04
C GLU A 13 -24.74 11.08 10.85
N VAL A 14 -24.79 10.37 9.72
CA VAL A 14 -24.04 10.64 8.51
C VAL A 14 -24.95 10.56 7.30
N SER A 15 -24.92 11.59 6.44
CA SER A 15 -25.71 11.64 5.20
C SER A 15 -24.90 11.28 3.95
N LYS A 16 -23.57 11.45 4.00
CA LYS A 16 -22.68 11.25 2.85
C LYS A 16 -21.33 10.72 3.31
N VAL A 17 -20.86 9.67 2.68
CA VAL A 17 -19.62 8.98 3.03
C VAL A 17 -18.64 9.02 1.86
N LEU A 18 -17.37 9.30 2.16
CA LEU A 18 -16.26 9.16 1.21
C LEU A 18 -15.37 7.99 1.62
N ILE A 19 -15.18 7.05 0.73
CA ILE A 19 -14.23 5.94 0.88
C ILE A 19 -13.01 6.22 0.01
N ILE A 20 -11.83 6.20 0.61
CA ILE A 20 -10.55 6.41 -0.05
C ILE A 20 -9.80 5.09 -0.06
N ALA A 21 -9.52 4.54 -1.24
CA ALA A 21 -8.93 3.21 -1.36
C ALA A 21 -7.86 3.14 -2.48
N PRO A 22 -7.07 2.07 -2.57
CA PRO A 22 -6.27 1.77 -3.75
C PRO A 22 -7.13 1.67 -5.02
N LEU A 23 -6.59 2.03 -6.18
CA LEU A 23 -7.37 2.16 -7.43
C LEU A 23 -8.28 0.96 -7.75
N ARG A 24 -7.74 -0.26 -7.69
CA ARG A 24 -8.53 -1.47 -7.99
C ARG A 24 -9.62 -1.71 -6.94
N VAL A 25 -9.27 -1.50 -5.68
CA VAL A 25 -10.21 -1.67 -4.57
C VAL A 25 -11.34 -0.65 -4.65
N ALA A 26 -11.00 0.61 -4.98
CA ALA A 26 -11.99 1.68 -5.19
C ALA A 26 -12.95 1.40 -6.35
N ARG A 27 -12.41 0.86 -7.46
CA ARG A 27 -13.19 0.62 -8.67
C ARG A 27 -14.03 -0.65 -8.61
N ASP A 28 -13.47 -1.72 -8.05
CA ASP A 28 -14.00 -3.06 -8.20
C ASP A 28 -14.54 -3.63 -6.86
N THR A 29 -13.77 -3.56 -5.77
CA THR A 29 -14.07 -4.28 -4.52
C THR A 29 -15.21 -3.63 -3.74
N TRP A 30 -15.13 -2.32 -3.48
CA TRP A 30 -16.15 -1.63 -2.69
C TRP A 30 -17.55 -1.65 -3.33
N PRO A 31 -17.71 -1.45 -4.67
CA PRO A 31 -19.01 -1.66 -5.32
C PRO A 31 -19.51 -3.10 -5.22
N ALA A 32 -18.66 -4.10 -5.49
CA ALA A 32 -19.02 -5.50 -5.45
C ALA A 32 -19.49 -5.96 -4.04
N GLU A 33 -18.99 -5.35 -2.97
CA GLU A 33 -19.44 -5.68 -1.61
C GLU A 33 -20.90 -5.27 -1.35
N ILE A 34 -21.44 -4.25 -2.01
CA ILE A 34 -22.86 -3.90 -1.90
C ILE A 34 -23.72 -4.96 -2.60
N GLU A 35 -23.31 -5.40 -3.77
CA GLU A 35 -24.03 -6.40 -4.55
C GLU A 35 -24.00 -7.79 -3.89
N LYS A 36 -22.91 -8.11 -3.20
CA LYS A 36 -22.67 -9.40 -2.56
C LYS A 36 -23.59 -9.68 -1.36
N TRP A 37 -24.00 -8.64 -0.63
CA TRP A 37 -24.70 -8.79 0.63
C TRP A 37 -26.12 -8.21 0.57
N ASP A 38 -27.14 -9.04 0.74
CA ASP A 38 -28.56 -8.63 0.69
C ASP A 38 -28.89 -7.46 1.62
N HIS A 39 -28.33 -7.45 2.82
CA HIS A 39 -28.56 -6.37 3.79
C HIS A 39 -27.94 -5.02 3.41
N LEU A 40 -27.10 -4.95 2.40
CA LEU A 40 -26.50 -3.72 1.86
C LEU A 40 -27.23 -3.20 0.61
N GLN A 41 -28.15 -3.97 0.07
CA GLN A 41 -28.98 -3.53 -1.06
C GLN A 41 -29.75 -2.25 -0.71
N GLY A 42 -29.76 -1.32 -1.65
CA GLY A 42 -30.35 0.03 -1.44
C GLY A 42 -29.37 1.10 -1.01
N LEU A 43 -28.07 0.78 -0.81
CA LEU A 43 -27.03 1.78 -0.67
C LEU A 43 -26.52 2.22 -2.05
N ASP A 44 -26.75 3.49 -2.40
CA ASP A 44 -26.24 4.05 -3.64
C ASP A 44 -24.77 4.39 -3.53
N ILE A 45 -23.98 3.91 -4.50
CA ILE A 45 -22.54 4.12 -4.57
C ILE A 45 -22.13 4.78 -5.88
N SER A 46 -21.25 5.78 -5.82
CA SER A 46 -20.64 6.43 -6.96
C SER A 46 -19.13 6.32 -6.93
N VAL A 47 -18.51 5.89 -8.03
CA VAL A 47 -17.07 5.62 -8.13
C VAL A 47 -16.37 6.76 -8.86
N ILE A 48 -15.60 7.58 -8.13
CA ILE A 48 -14.88 8.75 -8.63
C ILE A 48 -13.48 8.32 -9.12
N VAL A 49 -13.44 7.59 -10.23
CA VAL A 49 -12.22 7.04 -10.85
C VAL A 49 -12.23 7.33 -12.34
N GLY A 50 -11.06 7.36 -12.98
CA GLY A 50 -10.92 7.62 -14.41
C GLY A 50 -10.39 9.01 -14.72
N ASP A 51 -10.71 9.52 -15.91
CA ASP A 51 -10.32 10.87 -16.33
C ASP A 51 -11.10 11.96 -15.58
N THR A 52 -10.72 13.21 -15.77
CA THR A 52 -11.34 14.33 -15.06
C THR A 52 -12.83 14.49 -15.35
N LYS A 53 -13.26 14.25 -16.59
CA LYS A 53 -14.68 14.35 -17.00
C LYS A 53 -15.52 13.27 -16.30
N THR A 54 -15.03 12.05 -16.31
CA THR A 54 -15.67 10.91 -15.63
C THR A 54 -15.79 11.14 -14.13
N ARG A 55 -14.72 11.63 -13.49
CA ARG A 55 -14.73 11.93 -12.04
C ARG A 55 -15.71 13.03 -11.68
N ILE A 56 -15.82 14.09 -12.50
CA ILE A 56 -16.79 15.16 -12.28
C ILE A 56 -18.22 14.62 -12.39
N ALA A 57 -18.51 13.84 -13.42
CA ALA A 57 -19.81 13.22 -13.59
C ALA A 57 -20.19 12.32 -12.39
N ALA A 58 -19.25 11.49 -11.94
CA ALA A 58 -19.44 10.61 -10.78
C ALA A 58 -19.63 11.43 -9.48
N LEU A 59 -18.90 12.52 -9.29
CA LEU A 59 -19.03 13.38 -8.12
C LEU A 59 -20.41 14.08 -8.04
N HIS A 60 -20.97 14.45 -9.18
CA HIS A 60 -22.30 15.07 -9.27
C HIS A 60 -23.46 14.08 -9.38
N HIS A 61 -23.16 12.80 -9.56
CA HIS A 61 -24.19 11.76 -9.48
C HIS A 61 -24.66 11.62 -8.04
N PRO A 62 -25.98 11.74 -7.75
CA PRO A 62 -26.47 11.56 -6.40
C PRO A 62 -26.18 10.16 -5.88
N ALA A 63 -25.50 10.07 -4.77
CA ALA A 63 -25.21 8.81 -4.09
C ALA A 63 -25.00 9.03 -2.58
N MET A 64 -25.19 7.97 -1.81
CA MET A 64 -24.91 7.97 -0.36
C MET A 64 -23.43 7.76 -0.09
N ILE A 65 -22.78 6.91 -0.91
CA ILE A 65 -21.39 6.52 -0.75
C ILE A 65 -20.61 6.90 -2.01
N TYR A 66 -19.50 7.57 -1.81
CA TYR A 66 -18.56 7.92 -2.88
C TYR A 66 -17.26 7.21 -2.64
N VAL A 67 -16.71 6.59 -3.67
CA VAL A 67 -15.42 5.88 -3.58
C VAL A 67 -14.43 6.55 -4.52
N ILE A 68 -13.24 6.86 -4.02
CA ILE A 68 -12.18 7.52 -4.78
C ILE A 68 -10.83 6.82 -4.55
N ASN A 69 -9.99 6.79 -5.57
CA ASN A 69 -8.62 6.33 -5.35
C ASN A 69 -7.76 7.41 -4.67
N ARG A 70 -6.89 6.97 -3.77
CA ARG A 70 -6.06 7.83 -2.92
C ARG A 70 -5.22 8.86 -3.68
N GLU A 71 -4.83 8.57 -4.92
CA GLU A 71 -4.06 9.48 -5.78
C GLU A 71 -4.86 10.71 -6.20
N ASN A 72 -6.19 10.61 -6.25
CA ASN A 72 -7.10 11.67 -6.67
C ASN A 72 -7.61 12.58 -5.52
N ILE A 73 -7.18 12.36 -4.28
CA ILE A 73 -7.62 13.18 -3.13
C ILE A 73 -7.24 14.66 -3.31
N LYS A 74 -6.03 14.94 -3.77
CA LYS A 74 -5.62 16.31 -4.09
C LYS A 74 -6.61 16.97 -5.05
N TRP A 75 -6.92 16.29 -6.16
CA TRP A 75 -7.86 16.78 -7.16
C TRP A 75 -9.25 17.05 -6.57
N LEU A 76 -9.75 16.15 -5.73
CA LEU A 76 -11.08 16.29 -5.12
C LEU A 76 -11.15 17.54 -4.24
N VAL A 77 -10.17 17.74 -3.36
CA VAL A 77 -10.14 18.90 -2.47
C VAL A 77 -9.98 20.19 -3.25
N GLU A 78 -9.08 20.25 -4.23
CA GLU A 78 -8.90 21.40 -5.12
C GLU A 78 -10.16 21.69 -5.94
N TYR A 79 -10.90 20.67 -6.37
CA TYR A 79 -12.17 20.83 -7.08
C TYR A 79 -13.23 21.51 -6.20
N TYR A 80 -13.36 21.09 -4.95
CA TYR A 80 -14.26 21.73 -3.98
C TYR A 80 -13.85 23.19 -3.71
N GLU A 81 -12.56 23.44 -3.45
CA GLU A 81 -12.03 24.80 -3.21
C GLU A 81 -12.28 25.71 -4.44
N LYS A 82 -11.96 25.25 -5.65
CA LYS A 82 -12.08 26.02 -6.89
C LYS A 82 -13.53 26.38 -7.24
N ASN A 83 -14.47 25.50 -6.93
CA ASN A 83 -15.89 25.72 -7.24
C ASN A 83 -16.68 26.31 -6.05
N GLY A 84 -16.01 26.73 -4.97
CA GLY A 84 -16.68 27.29 -3.79
C GLY A 84 -17.62 26.31 -3.10
N MET A 85 -17.42 25.01 -3.28
CA MET A 85 -18.26 23.97 -2.70
C MET A 85 -17.88 23.74 -1.24
N ARG A 86 -18.89 23.61 -0.39
CA ARG A 86 -18.66 23.21 1.00
C ARG A 86 -18.38 21.71 1.03
N TRP A 87 -17.38 21.29 1.83
CA TRP A 87 -17.14 19.87 2.09
C TRP A 87 -18.32 19.25 2.82
N ASP A 88 -18.98 18.29 2.20
CA ASP A 88 -20.26 17.72 2.66
C ASP A 88 -20.18 16.23 3.04
N PHE A 89 -18.99 15.63 2.96
CA PHE A 89 -18.79 14.28 3.45
C PHE A 89 -18.72 14.27 4.97
N GLY A 90 -19.74 13.71 5.62
CA GLY A 90 -19.81 13.61 7.08
C GLY A 90 -18.91 12.50 7.65
N MET A 91 -18.59 11.49 6.85
CA MET A 91 -17.69 10.40 7.21
C MET A 91 -16.66 10.15 6.11
N VAL A 92 -15.43 9.87 6.51
CA VAL A 92 -14.35 9.44 5.61
C VAL A 92 -13.79 8.12 6.10
N VAL A 93 -13.75 7.15 5.21
CA VAL A 93 -13.10 5.85 5.43
C VAL A 93 -11.83 5.79 4.59
N ILE A 94 -10.71 5.47 5.20
CA ILE A 94 -9.43 5.27 4.50
C ILE A 94 -9.11 3.78 4.51
N ASP A 95 -9.20 3.17 3.34
CA ASP A 95 -8.75 1.80 3.13
C ASP A 95 -7.26 1.81 2.79
N GLU A 96 -6.49 0.96 3.47
CA GLU A 96 -5.04 0.97 3.52
C GLU A 96 -4.48 2.29 4.08
N LEU A 97 -4.80 2.56 5.36
CA LEU A 97 -4.37 3.77 6.10
C LEU A 97 -2.85 3.96 6.08
N SER A 98 -2.07 2.88 6.10
CA SER A 98 -0.61 2.87 5.99
C SER A 98 -0.07 3.62 4.76
N SER A 99 -0.91 3.81 3.74
CA SER A 99 -0.56 4.62 2.57
C SER A 99 -0.43 6.12 2.86
N PHE A 100 -0.89 6.59 4.02
CA PHE A 100 -0.84 7.99 4.46
C PHE A 100 0.25 8.28 5.51
N LYS A 101 1.12 7.33 5.80
CA LYS A 101 2.23 7.46 6.76
C LYS A 101 3.21 8.61 6.45
N ASN A 102 3.35 9.02 5.20
CA ASN A 102 4.19 10.16 4.83
C ASN A 102 3.41 11.48 4.97
N TYR A 103 3.61 12.16 6.10
CA TYR A 103 2.99 13.46 6.40
C TYR A 103 3.40 14.60 5.46
N GLN A 104 4.48 14.46 4.71
CA GLN A 104 4.92 15.45 3.71
C GLN A 104 4.22 15.27 2.36
N SER A 105 3.56 14.13 2.13
CA SER A 105 2.87 13.84 0.87
C SER A 105 1.70 14.79 0.62
N GLN A 106 1.45 15.09 -0.64
CA GLN A 106 0.33 15.96 -1.03
C GLN A 106 -1.01 15.41 -0.53
N ARG A 107 -1.27 14.10 -0.71
CA ARG A 107 -2.50 13.46 -0.25
C ARG A 107 -2.75 13.63 1.25
N PHE A 108 -1.70 13.51 2.09
CA PHE A 108 -1.81 13.77 3.52
C PHE A 108 -2.18 15.23 3.81
N LYS A 109 -1.46 16.18 3.18
CA LYS A 109 -1.70 17.62 3.37
C LYS A 109 -3.12 18.03 2.97
N PHE A 110 -3.64 17.48 1.87
CA PHE A 110 -4.99 17.80 1.40
C PHE A 110 -6.07 17.16 2.29
N LEU A 111 -5.90 15.92 2.77
CA LEU A 111 -6.82 15.35 3.76
C LEU A 111 -6.85 16.15 5.06
N ARG A 112 -5.69 16.60 5.53
CA ARG A 112 -5.59 17.41 6.74
C ARG A 112 -6.37 18.74 6.63
N LYS A 113 -6.47 19.32 5.42
CA LYS A 113 -7.29 20.54 5.19
C LYS A 113 -8.78 20.29 5.45
N VAL A 114 -9.30 19.15 4.98
CA VAL A 114 -10.73 18.81 5.09
C VAL A 114 -11.09 18.11 6.39
N ARG A 115 -10.10 17.67 7.15
CA ARG A 115 -10.30 16.96 8.42
C ARG A 115 -11.28 17.66 9.39
N PRO A 116 -11.24 19.01 9.59
CA PRO A 116 -12.15 19.68 10.52
C PRO A 116 -13.63 19.64 10.11
N TYR A 117 -13.92 19.36 8.85
CA TYR A 117 -15.29 19.33 8.31
C TYR A 117 -15.92 17.94 8.33
N VAL A 118 -15.18 16.92 8.75
CA VAL A 118 -15.64 15.53 8.78
C VAL A 118 -15.88 15.10 10.22
N LYS A 119 -17.08 14.59 10.48
CA LYS A 119 -17.48 14.14 11.83
C LYS A 119 -16.84 12.83 12.25
N ARG A 120 -16.75 11.87 11.32
CA ARG A 120 -16.24 10.52 11.58
C ARG A 120 -15.12 10.16 10.63
N TRP A 121 -14.04 9.66 11.21
CA TRP A 121 -12.89 9.13 10.47
C TRP A 121 -12.69 7.67 10.83
N VAL A 122 -12.51 6.83 9.83
CA VAL A 122 -12.18 5.41 9.99
C VAL A 122 -10.97 5.08 9.13
N GLY A 123 -9.99 4.41 9.71
CA GLY A 123 -8.82 3.90 9.01
C GLY A 123 -8.78 2.38 9.09
N LEU A 124 -8.63 1.72 7.96
CA LEU A 124 -8.46 0.28 7.84
C LEU A 124 -7.04 0.00 7.36
N THR A 125 -6.34 -0.92 8.01
CA THR A 125 -5.00 -1.33 7.59
C THR A 125 -4.66 -2.72 8.15
N GLY A 126 -4.01 -3.55 7.35
CA GLY A 126 -3.45 -4.82 7.81
C GLY A 126 -2.07 -4.66 8.48
N THR A 127 -1.41 -3.51 8.29
CA THR A 127 -0.02 -3.27 8.74
C THR A 127 0.15 -1.85 9.26
N PRO A 128 -0.35 -1.53 10.46
CA PRO A 128 -0.39 -0.15 10.97
C PRO A 128 0.99 0.49 11.16
N SER A 129 2.03 -0.28 11.38
CA SER A 129 3.39 0.21 11.60
C SER A 129 4.41 -0.45 10.67
N SER A 130 4.11 -0.49 9.37
CA SER A 130 4.89 -1.22 8.37
C SER A 130 6.39 -0.85 8.33
N ASN A 131 6.76 0.40 8.68
CA ASN A 131 8.14 0.86 8.79
C ASN A 131 8.49 1.31 10.22
N GLY A 132 7.71 0.90 11.21
CA GLY A 132 7.93 1.20 12.62
C GLY A 132 6.99 2.27 13.18
N LEU A 133 7.09 2.49 14.49
CA LEU A 133 6.20 3.34 15.28
C LEU A 133 6.15 4.81 14.82
N MET A 134 7.15 5.28 14.05
CA MET A 134 7.18 6.64 13.52
C MET A 134 6.01 6.92 12.57
N ASP A 135 5.55 5.92 11.82
CA ASP A 135 4.48 6.03 10.84
C ASP A 135 3.12 6.33 11.51
N LEU A 136 2.90 5.79 12.73
CA LEU A 136 1.66 5.93 13.49
C LEU A 136 1.29 7.41 13.76
N TRP A 137 2.26 8.30 13.90
CA TRP A 137 1.97 9.72 14.11
C TRP A 137 1.13 10.33 12.98
N ALA A 138 1.47 10.01 11.73
CA ALA A 138 0.73 10.53 10.58
C ALA A 138 -0.62 9.84 10.42
N GLU A 139 -0.65 8.52 10.58
CA GLU A 139 -1.86 7.71 10.43
C GLU A 139 -2.92 8.08 11.47
N ILE A 140 -2.56 8.09 12.74
CA ILE A 140 -3.46 8.49 13.83
C ILE A 140 -3.81 9.97 13.74
N GLY A 141 -2.84 10.84 13.38
CA GLY A 141 -3.06 12.27 13.25
C GLY A 141 -4.09 12.67 12.18
N ILE A 142 -4.30 11.85 11.14
CA ILE A 142 -5.43 12.03 10.20
C ILE A 142 -6.75 11.70 10.91
N LEU A 143 -6.80 10.63 11.67
CA LEU A 143 -8.04 10.15 12.29
C LEU A 143 -8.51 11.08 13.41
N ASP A 144 -7.60 11.49 14.32
CA ASP A 144 -7.95 12.25 15.53
C ASP A 144 -7.52 13.73 15.53
N GLY A 145 -6.83 14.21 14.49
CA GLY A 145 -6.32 15.58 14.42
C GLY A 145 -5.12 15.85 15.31
N GLY A 146 -4.44 14.80 15.76
CA GLY A 146 -3.26 14.86 16.63
C GLY A 146 -3.62 15.00 18.11
N GLU A 147 -4.78 14.54 18.52
CA GLU A 147 -5.22 14.56 19.92
C GLU A 147 -4.36 13.64 20.79
N ARG A 148 -4.10 12.41 20.33
CA ARG A 148 -3.38 11.40 21.12
C ARG A 148 -1.86 11.45 20.97
N LEU A 149 -1.36 11.55 19.76
CA LEU A 149 0.08 11.53 19.48
C LEU A 149 0.69 12.92 19.26
N GLY A 150 -0.11 13.97 19.41
CA GLY A 150 0.33 15.35 19.30
C GLY A 150 0.28 15.91 17.87
N LYS A 151 0.08 17.24 17.78
CA LYS A 151 -0.07 17.95 16.49
C LYS A 151 1.25 18.14 15.73
N PHE A 152 2.38 18.02 16.40
CA PHE A 152 3.71 18.29 15.85
C PHE A 152 4.62 17.07 15.97
N ILE A 153 5.13 16.61 14.83
CA ILE A 153 6.02 15.44 14.77
C ILE A 153 7.30 15.61 15.57
N GLY A 154 7.80 16.85 15.75
CA GLY A 154 8.95 17.12 16.58
C GLY A 154 8.74 16.67 18.03
N ARG A 155 7.61 17.05 18.62
CA ARG A 155 7.25 16.65 20.01
C ARG A 155 7.05 15.13 20.14
N TYR A 156 6.47 14.50 19.12
CA TYR A 156 6.32 13.04 19.07
C TYR A 156 7.69 12.35 19.08
N ARG A 157 8.64 12.85 18.25
CA ARG A 157 10.02 12.36 18.23
C ARG A 157 10.75 12.56 19.58
N GLU A 158 10.63 13.73 20.16
CA GLU A 158 11.24 14.03 21.47
C GLU A 158 10.71 13.13 22.58
N ALA A 159 9.40 12.88 22.59
CA ALA A 159 8.76 12.07 23.62
C ALA A 159 9.11 10.58 23.53
N TYR A 160 9.10 10.02 22.33
CA TYR A 160 9.12 8.56 22.14
C TYR A 160 10.38 8.01 21.48
N PHE A 161 11.26 8.87 20.93
CA PHE A 161 12.40 8.40 20.15
C PHE A 161 13.71 9.06 20.62
N LYS A 162 14.82 8.44 20.25
CA LYS A 162 16.18 8.99 20.36
C LYS A 162 16.85 8.95 18.98
N ALA A 163 17.71 9.93 18.70
CA ALA A 163 18.52 9.93 17.50
C ALA A 163 19.47 8.73 17.52
N SER A 164 19.48 7.94 16.45
CA SER A 164 20.39 6.80 16.29
C SER A 164 21.48 7.04 15.25
N SER A 165 21.22 7.95 14.29
CA SER A 165 22.21 8.40 13.32
C SER A 165 21.99 9.88 13.05
N MET A 166 23.05 10.68 13.13
CA MET A 166 23.02 12.13 13.02
C MET A 166 24.28 12.62 12.29
N ASN A 167 24.12 13.67 11.49
CA ASN A 167 25.27 14.35 10.90
C ASN A 167 25.97 15.19 11.98
N PRO A 168 27.25 14.91 12.30
CA PRO A 168 27.96 15.63 13.34
C PRO A 168 28.12 17.14 13.10
N SER A 169 28.21 17.55 11.82
CA SER A 169 28.46 18.94 11.43
C SER A 169 27.19 19.80 11.38
N THR A 170 26.06 19.20 11.00
CA THR A 170 24.80 19.95 10.79
C THR A 170 23.76 19.68 11.84
N GLY A 171 23.96 18.67 12.72
CA GLY A 171 22.99 18.22 13.70
C GLY A 171 21.74 17.54 13.10
N VAL A 172 21.69 17.32 11.79
CA VAL A 172 20.55 16.68 11.12
C VAL A 172 20.49 15.21 11.50
N VAL A 173 19.36 14.79 12.07
CA VAL A 173 19.11 13.40 12.44
C VAL A 173 18.60 12.63 11.23
N PHE A 174 19.30 11.56 10.85
CA PHE A 174 18.92 10.68 9.73
C PHE A 174 18.01 9.54 10.18
N GLN A 175 18.23 9.02 11.38
CA GLN A 175 17.48 7.87 11.90
C GLN A 175 17.11 8.08 13.37
N TYR A 176 15.92 7.58 13.70
CA TYR A 176 15.38 7.56 15.04
C TYR A 176 15.14 6.10 15.48
N LYS A 177 15.41 5.79 16.74
CA LYS A 177 15.04 4.53 17.39
C LYS A 177 14.07 4.80 18.53
N PRO A 178 13.07 3.95 18.76
CA PRO A 178 12.21 4.08 19.93
C PRO A 178 13.02 4.09 21.22
N ARG A 179 12.57 4.87 22.22
CA ARG A 179 13.04 4.78 23.59
C ARG A 179 12.50 3.49 24.22
N GLU A 180 13.13 3.05 25.28
CA GLU A 180 12.64 1.93 26.10
C GLU A 180 11.23 2.24 26.61
N GLY A 181 10.29 1.30 26.48
CA GLY A 181 8.87 1.45 26.84
C GLY A 181 8.05 2.39 25.96
N ALA A 182 8.64 2.97 24.89
CA ALA A 182 7.90 3.89 24.01
C ALA A 182 6.80 3.21 23.21
N GLU A 183 6.99 1.96 22.85
CA GLU A 183 6.00 1.17 22.10
C GLU A 183 4.72 0.99 22.92
N GLU A 184 4.84 0.53 24.14
CA GLU A 184 3.75 0.32 25.06
C GLU A 184 3.00 1.62 25.35
N LEU A 185 3.73 2.72 25.55
CA LEU A 185 3.13 4.03 25.79
C LEU A 185 2.35 4.55 24.58
N ILE A 186 2.87 4.35 23.36
CA ILE A 186 2.19 4.75 22.13
C ILE A 186 0.90 3.93 21.97
N TYR A 187 0.97 2.60 22.09
CA TYR A 187 -0.19 1.74 21.96
C TYR A 187 -1.24 2.02 23.03
N GLN A 188 -0.83 2.27 24.26
CA GLN A 188 -1.74 2.66 25.33
C GLN A 188 -2.50 3.96 24.99
N ARG A 189 -1.81 4.96 24.40
CA ARG A 189 -2.44 6.24 24.04
C ARG A 189 -3.47 6.15 22.92
N ILE A 190 -3.35 5.17 22.04
CA ILE A 190 -4.25 5.01 20.90
C ILE A 190 -5.28 3.89 21.12
N SER A 191 -5.20 3.17 22.24
CA SER A 191 -6.00 1.97 22.50
C SER A 191 -7.51 2.21 22.50
N ASP A 192 -7.95 3.42 22.86
CA ASP A 192 -9.37 3.81 22.90
C ASP A 192 -9.98 4.05 21.49
N ILE A 193 -9.14 4.21 20.45
CA ILE A 193 -9.59 4.42 19.07
C ILE A 193 -9.11 3.33 18.11
N THR A 194 -8.40 2.34 18.57
CA THR A 194 -7.83 1.27 17.74
C THR A 194 -8.33 -0.11 18.19
N ILE A 195 -8.66 -0.94 17.21
CA ILE A 195 -8.98 -2.35 17.41
C ILE A 195 -8.05 -3.16 16.54
N SER A 196 -7.33 -4.10 17.13
CA SER A 196 -6.51 -5.08 16.40
C SER A 196 -7.24 -6.43 16.37
N MET A 197 -7.42 -6.96 15.17
CA MET A 197 -8.06 -8.25 14.95
C MET A 197 -7.08 -9.16 14.19
N LYS A 198 -6.67 -10.26 14.80
CA LYS A 198 -5.86 -11.26 14.12
C LYS A 198 -6.79 -12.36 13.57
N ALA A 199 -6.55 -12.79 12.32
CA ALA A 199 -7.33 -13.85 11.70
C ALA A 199 -7.35 -15.13 12.55
N LEU A 200 -6.22 -15.46 13.18
CA LEU A 200 -6.08 -16.63 14.05
C LEU A 200 -6.96 -16.59 15.30
N ASP A 201 -7.37 -15.40 15.76
CA ASP A 201 -8.21 -15.25 16.96
C ASP A 201 -9.69 -15.60 16.66
N TYR A 202 -10.08 -15.58 15.38
CA TYR A 202 -11.47 -15.72 14.93
C TYR A 202 -11.70 -16.83 13.91
N LEU A 203 -10.64 -17.30 13.23
CA LEU A 203 -10.72 -18.30 12.18
C LEU A 203 -9.87 -19.52 12.53
N HIS A 204 -10.45 -20.72 12.39
CA HIS A 204 -9.69 -21.97 12.41
C HIS A 204 -8.94 -22.09 11.06
N MET A 205 -7.77 -21.56 11.02
CA MET A 205 -6.88 -21.67 9.83
C MET A 205 -5.88 -22.80 10.05
N PRO A 206 -5.55 -23.59 9.02
CA PRO A 206 -4.44 -24.53 9.09
C PRO A 206 -3.12 -23.77 9.33
N ASP A 207 -2.17 -24.43 9.96
CA ASP A 207 -0.84 -23.85 10.18
C ASP A 207 -0.18 -23.47 8.87
N CYS A 208 0.41 -22.28 8.84
CA CYS A 208 1.25 -21.88 7.72
C CYS A 208 2.62 -22.54 7.87
N ILE A 209 2.94 -23.49 6.99
CA ILE A 209 4.21 -24.19 6.96
C ILE A 209 5.12 -23.52 5.92
N PRO A 210 6.05 -22.63 6.32
CA PRO A 210 6.99 -22.05 5.39
C PRO A 210 7.96 -23.10 4.90
N SER A 211 8.04 -23.29 3.59
CA SER A 211 9.04 -24.15 2.95
C SER A 211 9.90 -23.35 1.99
N ARG A 212 11.16 -23.75 1.84
CA ARG A 212 12.10 -23.12 0.93
C ARG A 212 12.51 -24.16 -0.12
N TYR A 213 12.28 -23.81 -1.38
CA TYR A 213 12.75 -24.61 -2.52
C TYR A 213 13.97 -23.89 -3.13
N GLU A 214 15.13 -24.54 -3.08
CA GLU A 214 16.37 -23.96 -3.60
C GLU A 214 16.59 -24.42 -5.05
N VAL A 215 16.85 -23.44 -5.91
CA VAL A 215 17.10 -23.65 -7.34
C VAL A 215 18.48 -23.09 -7.67
N GLU A 216 19.36 -23.94 -8.22
CA GLU A 216 20.73 -23.57 -8.53
C GLU A 216 20.88 -23.21 -10.01
N MET A 217 21.77 -22.26 -10.29
CA MET A 217 22.22 -21.94 -11.65
C MET A 217 23.26 -22.98 -12.10
N SER A 218 23.24 -23.32 -13.37
CA SER A 218 24.34 -24.08 -13.98
C SER A 218 25.65 -23.27 -13.97
N ALA A 219 26.78 -23.94 -14.13
CA ALA A 219 28.09 -23.29 -14.12
C ALA A 219 28.21 -22.17 -15.17
N PRO A 220 27.77 -22.30 -16.45
CA PRO A 220 27.81 -21.21 -17.41
C PRO A 220 26.92 -20.01 -17.04
N GLU A 221 25.74 -20.26 -16.48
CA GLU A 221 24.83 -19.21 -16.04
C GLU A 221 25.39 -18.46 -14.84
N ARG A 222 26.03 -19.15 -13.94
CA ARG A 222 26.75 -18.60 -12.80
C ARG A 222 27.91 -17.71 -13.23
N GLU A 223 28.65 -18.11 -14.26
CA GLU A 223 29.69 -17.28 -14.84
C GLU A 223 29.15 -15.97 -15.42
N LEU A 224 28.04 -16.04 -16.15
CA LEU A 224 27.34 -14.82 -16.63
C LEU A 224 26.87 -13.91 -15.49
N TYR A 225 26.30 -14.50 -14.45
CA TYR A 225 25.88 -13.76 -13.26
C TYR A 225 27.07 -13.06 -12.57
N ASP A 226 28.17 -13.76 -12.39
CA ASP A 226 29.38 -13.24 -11.77
C ASP A 226 30.09 -12.20 -12.67
N MET A 227 30.00 -12.34 -13.99
CA MET A 227 30.49 -11.36 -14.95
C MET A 227 29.71 -10.04 -14.82
N LEU A 228 28.38 -10.08 -14.80
CA LEU A 228 27.56 -8.90 -14.59
C LEU A 228 27.85 -8.25 -13.24
N ARG A 229 27.99 -9.06 -12.19
CA ARG A 229 28.27 -8.59 -10.82
C ARG A 229 29.61 -7.86 -10.71
N LYS A 230 30.65 -8.34 -11.44
CA LYS A 230 32.01 -7.80 -11.38
C LYS A 230 32.23 -6.65 -12.36
N ASN A 231 31.73 -6.80 -13.59
CA ASN A 231 32.07 -5.92 -14.71
C ASN A 231 30.96 -4.92 -15.05
N LEU A 232 29.78 -5.03 -14.42
CA LEU A 232 28.57 -4.24 -14.73
C LEU A 232 28.05 -4.44 -16.17
N LEU A 233 28.61 -5.41 -16.92
CA LEU A 233 28.31 -5.64 -18.32
C LEU A 233 28.40 -7.13 -18.67
N ILE A 234 27.46 -7.61 -19.49
CA ILE A 234 27.55 -8.87 -20.22
C ILE A 234 27.45 -8.55 -21.72
N PRO A 235 28.49 -8.74 -22.50
CA PRO A 235 28.43 -8.56 -23.96
C PRO A 235 27.68 -9.75 -24.59
N LEU A 236 26.65 -9.45 -25.39
CA LEU A 236 25.88 -10.43 -26.15
C LEU A 236 25.82 -10.04 -27.62
N LYS A 237 25.70 -11.04 -28.55
CA LYS A 237 25.65 -10.79 -30.01
C LYS A 237 24.50 -9.86 -30.45
N ASP A 238 23.38 -9.88 -29.69
CA ASP A 238 22.13 -9.19 -30.07
C ASP A 238 21.74 -8.05 -29.11
N GLY A 239 22.69 -7.48 -28.38
CA GLY A 239 22.46 -6.38 -27.43
C GLY A 239 23.01 -6.69 -26.04
N ASP A 240 23.78 -5.78 -25.51
CA ASP A 240 24.48 -5.95 -24.25
C ASP A 240 23.54 -5.82 -23.04
N ILE A 241 23.90 -6.48 -21.96
CA ILE A 241 23.24 -6.29 -20.65
C ILE A 241 24.20 -5.48 -19.80
N ASP A 242 23.85 -4.23 -19.54
CA ASP A 242 24.64 -3.32 -18.72
C ASP A 242 23.94 -2.88 -17.45
N ALA A 243 24.70 -2.43 -16.47
CA ALA A 243 24.21 -1.85 -15.24
C ALA A 243 24.90 -0.49 -15.00
N ALA A 244 24.21 0.58 -15.24
CA ALA A 244 24.74 1.94 -15.14
C ALA A 244 25.21 2.35 -13.74
N ASN A 245 24.72 1.67 -12.68
CA ASN A 245 25.08 1.95 -11.29
C ASN A 245 24.72 0.75 -10.38
N ALA A 246 25.15 0.80 -9.12
CA ALA A 246 24.91 -0.27 -8.13
C ALA A 246 23.42 -0.61 -7.89
N ALA A 247 22.53 0.38 -7.96
CA ALA A 247 21.09 0.12 -7.79
C ALA A 247 20.51 -0.60 -9.01
N SER A 248 20.91 -0.21 -10.22
CA SER A 248 20.58 -0.88 -11.46
C SER A 248 21.14 -2.31 -11.48
N LEU A 249 22.39 -2.52 -11.00
CA LEU A 249 23.01 -3.82 -10.89
C LEU A 249 22.19 -4.78 -10.04
N THR A 250 21.76 -4.36 -8.85
CA THR A 250 20.95 -5.21 -7.97
C THR A 250 19.67 -5.65 -8.67
N GLY A 251 19.00 -4.73 -9.37
CA GLY A 251 17.80 -5.04 -10.16
C GLY A 251 18.07 -6.06 -11.28
N LYS A 252 19.16 -5.91 -12.02
CA LYS A 252 19.57 -6.84 -13.09
C LYS A 252 19.94 -8.23 -12.55
N LEU A 253 20.67 -8.30 -11.45
CA LEU A 253 21.00 -9.57 -10.79
C LEU A 253 19.76 -10.30 -10.28
N LEU A 254 18.77 -9.59 -9.73
CA LEU A 254 17.49 -10.18 -9.35
C LEU A 254 16.69 -10.67 -10.57
N GLN A 255 16.66 -9.92 -11.67
CA GLN A 255 16.05 -10.35 -12.93
C GLN A 255 16.71 -11.64 -13.44
N MET A 256 18.04 -11.66 -13.49
CA MET A 256 18.83 -12.81 -13.94
C MET A 256 18.59 -14.04 -13.05
N SER A 257 18.47 -13.86 -11.74
CA SER A 257 18.12 -14.94 -10.81
C SER A 257 16.72 -15.53 -11.05
N ASN A 258 15.84 -14.81 -11.74
CA ASN A 258 14.52 -15.29 -12.17
C ASN A 258 14.55 -15.89 -13.59
N GLY A 259 15.73 -15.95 -14.21
CA GLY A 259 15.96 -16.62 -15.49
C GLY A 259 15.80 -15.73 -16.72
N ALA A 260 15.53 -14.43 -16.58
CA ALA A 260 15.58 -13.52 -17.71
C ALA A 260 15.95 -12.11 -17.24
N VAL A 261 16.57 -11.32 -18.11
CA VAL A 261 17.01 -9.94 -17.82
C VAL A 261 16.69 -9.03 -18.98
N TYR A 262 16.32 -7.78 -18.72
CA TYR A 262 16.12 -6.80 -19.78
C TYR A 262 17.45 -6.27 -20.30
N ASP A 263 17.62 -6.25 -21.64
CA ASP A 263 18.75 -5.58 -22.30
C ASP A 263 18.59 -4.03 -22.27
N GLU A 264 19.51 -3.31 -22.89
CA GLU A 264 19.48 -1.85 -23.02
C GLU A 264 18.25 -1.30 -23.76
N ASN A 265 17.66 -2.10 -24.64
CA ASN A 265 16.44 -1.76 -25.40
C ASN A 265 15.15 -2.15 -24.66
N GLY A 266 15.24 -2.68 -23.44
CA GLY A 266 14.09 -3.13 -22.66
C GLY A 266 13.51 -4.47 -23.10
N LYS A 267 14.20 -5.23 -23.97
CA LYS A 267 13.79 -6.57 -24.39
C LYS A 267 14.25 -7.61 -23.37
N ALA A 268 13.37 -8.51 -22.98
CA ALA A 268 13.73 -9.60 -22.08
C ALA A 268 14.61 -10.63 -22.80
N ARG A 269 15.78 -10.92 -22.23
CA ARG A 269 16.71 -11.96 -22.66
C ARG A 269 16.61 -13.12 -21.69
N ILE A 270 16.23 -14.29 -22.20
CA ILE A 270 16.12 -15.52 -21.39
C ILE A 270 17.53 -16.05 -21.15
N ILE A 271 17.82 -16.36 -19.90
CA ILE A 271 19.08 -16.95 -19.44
C ILE A 271 18.88 -18.42 -19.09
N HIS A 272 17.82 -18.71 -18.31
CA HIS A 272 17.45 -20.08 -17.90
C HIS A 272 15.98 -20.16 -17.49
N ASP A 273 15.45 -21.39 -17.36
CA ASP A 273 14.07 -21.66 -16.96
C ASP A 273 13.94 -22.44 -15.63
N HIS A 274 15.04 -22.66 -14.90
CA HIS A 274 15.08 -23.50 -13.70
C HIS A 274 14.03 -23.18 -12.63
N LYS A 275 13.71 -21.88 -12.42
CA LYS A 275 12.64 -21.51 -11.48
C LYS A 275 11.25 -21.77 -12.04
N LEU A 276 11.08 -21.78 -13.35
CA LEU A 276 9.81 -22.15 -13.98
C LEU A 276 9.59 -23.66 -13.91
N GLU A 277 10.62 -24.45 -14.18
CA GLU A 277 10.61 -25.91 -14.01
C GLU A 277 10.27 -26.28 -12.56
N ALA A 278 10.94 -25.64 -11.59
CA ALA A 278 10.64 -25.86 -10.18
C ALA A 278 9.22 -25.40 -9.78
N LEU A 279 8.69 -24.36 -10.41
CA LEU A 279 7.31 -23.92 -10.20
C LEU A 279 6.31 -24.92 -10.79
N GLU A 280 6.60 -25.49 -11.95
CA GLU A 280 5.80 -26.54 -12.59
C GLU A 280 5.70 -27.77 -11.69
N ASP A 281 6.85 -28.25 -11.17
CA ASP A 281 6.90 -29.35 -10.20
C ASP A 281 6.04 -29.08 -8.94
N LEU A 282 6.09 -27.85 -8.42
CA LEU A 282 5.30 -27.46 -7.26
C LEU A 282 3.79 -27.39 -7.56
N ILE A 283 3.42 -26.96 -8.76
CA ILE A 283 2.01 -26.93 -9.22
C ILE A 283 1.51 -28.35 -9.39
N GLU A 284 2.29 -29.24 -10.00
CA GLU A 284 1.95 -30.65 -10.14
C GLU A 284 1.80 -31.33 -8.77
N ALA A 285 2.71 -31.05 -7.84
CA ALA A 285 2.65 -31.57 -6.47
C ALA A 285 1.42 -31.08 -5.69
N ALA A 286 0.85 -29.91 -6.06
CA ALA A 286 -0.39 -29.41 -5.48
C ALA A 286 -1.64 -30.23 -5.90
N ASN A 287 -1.50 -31.15 -6.84
CA ASN A 287 -2.53 -32.12 -7.22
C ASN A 287 -3.91 -31.49 -7.50
N GLY A 288 -3.94 -30.45 -8.31
CA GLY A 288 -5.17 -29.74 -8.70
C GLY A 288 -5.71 -28.75 -7.66
N GLN A 289 -5.03 -28.57 -6.54
CA GLN A 289 -5.37 -27.49 -5.60
C GLN A 289 -4.97 -26.12 -6.17
N PRO A 290 -5.73 -25.05 -5.91
CA PRO A 290 -5.40 -23.72 -6.41
C PRO A 290 -4.08 -23.22 -5.81
N VAL A 291 -3.19 -22.74 -6.67
CA VAL A 291 -1.88 -22.20 -6.30
C VAL A 291 -1.84 -20.71 -6.57
N LEU A 292 -1.48 -19.89 -5.58
CA LEU A 292 -1.27 -18.46 -5.75
C LEU A 292 0.22 -18.19 -6.02
N VAL A 293 0.51 -17.72 -7.24
CA VAL A 293 1.88 -17.39 -7.64
C VAL A 293 2.11 -15.90 -7.62
N ALA A 294 3.05 -15.43 -6.79
CA ALA A 294 3.51 -14.06 -6.78
C ALA A 294 4.78 -13.92 -7.64
N TYR A 295 4.82 -12.93 -8.52
CA TYR A 295 5.96 -12.63 -9.38
C TYR A 295 6.39 -11.15 -9.21
N TRP A 296 7.64 -10.84 -9.57
CA TRP A 296 8.20 -9.50 -9.39
C TRP A 296 8.32 -8.72 -10.70
N PHE A 297 8.78 -9.36 -11.78
CA PHE A 297 9.04 -8.72 -13.07
C PHE A 297 7.96 -9.06 -14.10
N LYS A 298 7.78 -8.16 -15.09
CA LYS A 298 6.81 -8.38 -16.18
C LYS A 298 7.16 -9.61 -17.01
N HIS A 299 8.45 -9.87 -17.24
CA HIS A 299 8.90 -11.06 -17.96
C HIS A 299 8.59 -12.35 -17.19
N ASP A 300 8.61 -12.36 -15.85
CA ASP A 300 8.22 -13.53 -15.06
C ASP A 300 6.76 -13.91 -15.40
N ARG A 301 5.85 -12.92 -15.38
CA ARG A 301 4.46 -13.18 -15.76
C ARG A 301 4.30 -13.78 -17.16
N GLN A 302 5.03 -13.21 -18.14
CA GLN A 302 4.93 -13.67 -19.54
C GLN A 302 5.42 -15.09 -19.74
N ARG A 303 6.35 -15.53 -18.89
CA ARG A 303 6.96 -16.88 -18.94
C ARG A 303 6.16 -17.90 -18.13
N ILE A 304 5.44 -17.48 -17.10
CA ILE A 304 4.57 -18.35 -16.28
C ILE A 304 3.26 -18.66 -16.99
N MET A 305 2.70 -17.73 -17.79
CA MET A 305 1.45 -17.88 -18.53
C MET A 305 1.63 -18.51 -19.91
#